data_9eeeec6e99baa41986d7590ddd421e0f
#
_entry.id   9eeeec6e99baa41986d7590ddd421e0f
#
_cell.length_a   1.000
_cell.length_b   1.000
_cell.length_c   1.000
_cell.angle_alpha   90.00
_cell.angle_beta   90.00
_cell.angle_gamma   90.00
#
_symmetry.space_group_name_H-M   'P 1'
#
loop_
_entity.id
_entity.type
_entity.pdbx_description
1 polymer ?
#
loop_
_entity_poly.entity_id
_entity_poly.type
_entity_poly.pdbx_seq_one_letter_code
_entity_poly.pdbx_strand_id
1 'polypeptide(L)'
;MNSRTLWNDNWYFAKTELGVKWEDRQIWEAKMQPVDLPHDWLIYDTKNLYEDSIGWYRKNFAYAPDKTGNDDRVILRFEGVYMDSSIYVNGEHLGDWKYGYSTFDWDITDALHEGDNEIVLRVVFQAPNSRWYSGAGIYRNVWMIRLPETHIPLDGIYTSSCLLYTSDAAD
;
A
#
# COMPACT_ATOMS: atom_id res chain seq x y z
N MET A 1 -15.85 10.63 -11.39
CA MET A 1 -16.67 10.34 -10.18
C MET A 1 -15.71 9.90 -9.09
N ASN A 2 -15.72 10.53 -7.90
CA ASN A 2 -14.84 10.10 -6.82
C ASN A 2 -15.30 8.73 -6.32
N SER A 3 -14.42 7.75 -6.35
CA SER A 3 -14.69 6.44 -5.77
C SER A 3 -13.52 5.98 -4.89
N ARG A 4 -13.86 5.32 -3.79
CA ARG A 4 -12.90 4.67 -2.90
C ARG A 4 -13.33 3.23 -2.72
N THR A 5 -12.52 2.31 -3.17
CA THR A 5 -12.80 0.88 -3.13
C THR A 5 -11.79 0.19 -2.24
N LEU A 6 -12.28 -0.64 -1.32
CA LEU A 6 -11.41 -1.48 -0.50
C LEU A 6 -10.76 -2.55 -1.38
N TRP A 7 -9.46 -2.70 -1.26
CA TRP A 7 -8.66 -3.54 -2.13
C TRP A 7 -7.93 -4.65 -1.39
N ASN A 8 -8.57 -5.22 -0.39
CA ASN A 8 -7.98 -6.21 0.50
C ASN A 8 -8.00 -7.64 -0.05
N ASP A 9 -8.94 -7.97 -0.94
CA ASP A 9 -9.17 -9.33 -1.38
C ASP A 9 -8.26 -9.71 -2.57
N ASN A 10 -8.08 -11.01 -2.80
CA ASN A 10 -7.44 -11.58 -3.98
C ASN A 10 -6.01 -11.07 -4.23
N TRP A 11 -5.21 -10.99 -3.21
CA TRP A 11 -3.77 -10.84 -3.31
C TRP A 11 -3.09 -12.19 -3.38
N TYR A 12 -1.85 -12.18 -3.85
CA TYR A 12 -0.92 -13.30 -3.74
C TYR A 12 0.29 -12.86 -2.93
N PHE A 13 0.82 -13.78 -2.15
CA PHE A 13 1.96 -13.54 -1.28
C PHE A 13 3.01 -14.64 -1.42
N ALA A 14 4.28 -14.24 -1.43
CA ALA A 14 5.41 -15.14 -1.31
C ALA A 14 6.43 -14.59 -0.31
N LYS A 15 7.00 -15.46 0.53
CA LYS A 15 8.13 -15.14 1.41
C LYS A 15 9.42 -15.67 0.80
N THR A 16 10.46 -14.84 0.79
CA THR A 16 11.81 -15.19 0.37
C THR A 16 12.86 -14.73 1.36
N GLU A 17 14.06 -15.25 1.24
CA GLU A 17 15.23 -14.81 2.00
C GLU A 17 15.66 -13.40 1.54
N LEU A 18 16.45 -12.73 2.39
CA LEU A 18 17.12 -11.49 2.01
C LEU A 18 18.05 -11.73 0.80
N GLY A 19 18.13 -10.72 -0.07
CA GLY A 19 18.99 -10.78 -1.26
C GLY A 19 18.26 -11.18 -2.53
N VAL A 20 17.06 -11.75 -2.47
CA VAL A 20 16.21 -11.96 -3.65
C VAL A 20 15.77 -10.60 -4.19
N LYS A 21 16.04 -10.37 -5.47
CA LYS A 21 15.77 -9.10 -6.16
C LYS A 21 14.53 -9.19 -7.03
N TRP A 22 14.14 -8.05 -7.57
CA TRP A 22 13.04 -7.95 -8.54
C TRP A 22 13.28 -8.85 -9.76
N GLU A 23 14.51 -8.88 -10.26
CA GLU A 23 14.91 -9.65 -11.44
C GLU A 23 14.79 -11.15 -11.23
N ASP A 24 14.84 -11.61 -9.98
CA ASP A 24 14.68 -13.03 -9.61
C ASP A 24 13.22 -13.47 -9.58
N ARG A 25 12.40 -12.92 -10.46
CA ARG A 25 10.96 -13.06 -10.50
C ARG A 25 10.48 -14.52 -10.40
N GLN A 26 11.13 -15.40 -11.10
CA GLN A 26 10.84 -16.84 -11.09
C GLN A 26 10.95 -17.47 -9.68
N ILE A 27 11.79 -16.93 -8.80
CA ILE A 27 12.02 -17.48 -7.45
C ILE A 27 10.82 -17.16 -6.54
N TRP A 28 10.37 -15.91 -6.54
CA TRP A 28 9.27 -15.51 -5.67
C TRP A 28 7.92 -15.86 -6.27
N GLU A 29 7.74 -15.82 -7.59
CA GLU A 29 6.48 -16.25 -8.24
C GLU A 29 6.16 -17.72 -8.01
N ALA A 30 7.16 -18.60 -8.04
CA ALA A 30 6.97 -20.02 -7.78
C ALA A 30 6.44 -20.33 -6.35
N LYS A 31 6.59 -19.38 -5.43
CA LYS A 31 6.15 -19.52 -4.03
C LYS A 31 4.84 -18.78 -3.73
N MET A 32 4.22 -18.12 -4.71
CA MET A 32 3.01 -17.35 -4.53
C MET A 32 1.83 -18.19 -4.05
N GLN A 33 1.17 -17.72 -3.01
CA GLN A 33 -0.06 -18.29 -2.48
C GLN A 33 -1.12 -17.19 -2.33
N PRO A 34 -2.42 -17.52 -2.50
CA PRO A 34 -3.47 -16.54 -2.31
C PRO A 34 -3.53 -16.06 -0.86
N VAL A 35 -3.79 -14.77 -0.68
CA VAL A 35 -3.91 -14.13 0.63
C VAL A 35 -4.87 -12.95 0.54
N ASP A 36 -5.58 -12.67 1.62
CA ASP A 36 -6.35 -11.46 1.80
C ASP A 36 -5.67 -10.55 2.84
N LEU A 37 -5.84 -9.25 2.68
CA LEU A 37 -5.31 -8.25 3.60
C LEU A 37 -6.35 -7.91 4.69
N PRO A 38 -5.91 -7.48 5.86
CA PRO A 38 -4.53 -7.32 6.35
C PRO A 38 -3.78 -8.65 6.52
N HIS A 39 -2.48 -8.63 6.25
CA HIS A 39 -1.64 -9.82 6.33
C HIS A 39 -0.30 -9.51 6.98
N ASP A 40 0.08 -10.32 7.97
CA ASP A 40 1.36 -10.31 8.65
C ASP A 40 1.94 -11.73 8.60
N TRP A 41 3.03 -11.92 7.84
CA TRP A 41 3.54 -13.28 7.63
C TRP A 41 4.32 -13.86 8.80
N LEU A 42 4.74 -13.03 9.77
CA LEU A 42 5.52 -13.53 10.92
C LEU A 42 4.64 -14.23 11.96
N ILE A 43 3.38 -13.84 12.09
CA ILE A 43 2.48 -14.44 13.09
C ILE A 43 2.16 -15.91 12.85
N TYR A 44 2.37 -16.40 11.63
CA TYR A 44 2.12 -17.81 11.29
C TYR A 44 3.22 -18.76 11.77
N ASP A 45 4.41 -18.21 12.11
CA ASP A 45 5.49 -18.97 12.79
C ASP A 45 5.89 -18.28 14.09
N THR A 46 5.16 -18.58 15.15
CA THR A 46 5.37 -17.98 16.48
C THR A 46 6.72 -18.31 17.11
N LYS A 47 7.45 -19.26 16.56
CA LYS A 47 8.81 -19.60 17.01
C LYS A 47 9.89 -18.75 16.35
N ASN A 48 9.53 -18.04 15.29
CA ASN A 48 10.46 -17.30 14.44
C ASN A 48 9.96 -15.89 14.11
N LEU A 49 9.46 -15.17 15.11
CA LEU A 49 8.83 -13.83 14.96
C LEU A 49 9.78 -12.73 14.51
N TYR A 50 11.08 -13.01 14.41
CA TYR A 50 12.12 -12.05 14.03
C TYR A 50 12.96 -12.52 12.84
N GLU A 51 12.38 -13.37 12.00
CA GLU A 51 13.04 -13.87 10.79
C GLU A 51 13.24 -12.80 9.74
N ASP A 52 14.48 -12.50 9.41
CA ASP A 52 14.82 -11.64 8.29
C ASP A 52 14.27 -12.22 6.98
N SER A 53 13.46 -11.45 6.28
CA SER A 53 12.79 -11.95 5.09
C SER A 53 12.28 -10.83 4.18
N ILE A 54 11.93 -11.20 2.95
CA ILE A 54 11.25 -10.34 1.99
C ILE A 54 9.88 -10.94 1.69
N GLY A 55 8.84 -10.13 1.87
CA GLY A 55 7.48 -10.42 1.42
C GLY A 55 7.23 -9.82 0.05
N TRP A 56 6.70 -10.60 -0.85
CA TRP A 56 6.27 -10.19 -2.19
C TRP A 56 4.76 -10.30 -2.25
N TYR A 57 4.07 -9.19 -2.43
CA TYR A 57 2.62 -9.13 -2.63
C TYR A 57 2.34 -8.82 -4.08
N ARG A 58 1.46 -9.58 -4.72
CA ARG A 58 1.04 -9.36 -6.10
C ARG A 58 -0.48 -9.31 -6.20
N LYS A 59 -0.97 -8.38 -6.98
CA LYS A 59 -2.39 -8.30 -7.36
C LYS A 59 -2.52 -8.03 -8.85
N ASN A 60 -3.32 -8.85 -9.52
CA ASN A 60 -3.71 -8.65 -10.91
C ASN A 60 -5.14 -8.10 -10.96
N PHE A 61 -5.40 -7.18 -11.84
CA PHE A 61 -6.72 -6.58 -12.00
C PHE A 61 -6.91 -5.99 -13.39
N ALA A 62 -8.17 -5.96 -13.83
CA ALA A 62 -8.54 -5.27 -15.05
C ALA A 62 -8.82 -3.79 -14.77
N TYR A 63 -8.23 -2.91 -15.56
CA TYR A 63 -8.48 -1.49 -15.52
C TYR A 63 -9.19 -1.02 -16.79
N ALA A 64 -10.22 -0.21 -16.61
CA ALA A 64 -10.89 0.51 -17.69
C ALA A 64 -10.90 2.00 -17.35
N PRO A 65 -10.28 2.85 -18.20
CA PRO A 65 -10.34 4.29 -18.02
C PRO A 65 -11.80 4.79 -18.15
N ASP A 66 -12.10 5.88 -17.45
CA ASP A 66 -13.41 6.50 -17.57
C ASP A 66 -13.53 7.18 -18.96
N LYS A 67 -14.52 6.74 -19.74
CA LYS A 67 -14.79 7.27 -21.10
C LYS A 67 -15.49 8.63 -21.09
N THR A 68 -15.79 9.20 -19.93
CA THR A 68 -16.50 10.48 -19.81
C THR A 68 -15.60 11.70 -20.02
N GLY A 69 -14.30 11.51 -20.27
CA GLY A 69 -13.34 12.58 -20.56
C GLY A 69 -12.82 13.35 -19.34
N ASN A 70 -13.13 12.88 -18.14
CA ASN A 70 -12.42 13.26 -16.94
C ASN A 70 -11.26 12.28 -16.78
N ASP A 71 -10.04 12.75 -16.99
CA ASP A 71 -8.85 11.98 -16.73
C ASP A 71 -8.84 11.62 -15.24
N ASP A 72 -9.21 10.37 -14.94
CA ASP A 72 -9.24 9.89 -13.58
C ASP A 72 -7.81 9.65 -13.10
N ARG A 73 -7.46 10.27 -11.99
CA ARG A 73 -6.27 9.86 -11.23
C ARG A 73 -6.61 8.60 -10.45
N VAL A 74 -5.72 7.64 -10.51
CA VAL A 74 -5.82 6.37 -9.77
C VAL A 74 -4.74 6.34 -8.70
N ILE A 75 -5.19 6.42 -7.46
CA ILE A 75 -4.31 6.44 -6.29
C ILE A 75 -4.46 5.13 -5.54
N LEU A 76 -3.33 4.49 -5.22
CA LEU A 76 -3.27 3.41 -4.24
C LEU A 76 -2.86 3.98 -2.89
N ARG A 77 -3.74 3.83 -1.90
CA ARG A 77 -3.47 4.19 -0.51
C ARG A 77 -3.21 2.94 0.30
N PHE A 78 -2.04 2.89 0.92
CA PHE A 78 -1.67 1.88 1.91
C PHE A 78 -1.76 2.51 3.30
N GLU A 79 -2.62 1.99 4.17
CA GLU A 79 -2.77 2.50 5.53
C GLU A 79 -1.62 2.08 6.46
N GLY A 80 -0.91 1.01 6.11
CA GLY A 80 0.27 0.56 6.83
C GLY A 80 0.93 -0.66 6.21
N VAL A 81 2.23 -0.54 5.96
CA VAL A 81 3.09 -1.62 5.48
C VAL A 81 4.36 -1.63 6.31
N TYR A 82 4.69 -2.75 6.92
CA TYR A 82 5.89 -2.88 7.73
C TYR A 82 6.85 -3.86 7.09
N MET A 83 8.02 -3.39 6.70
CA MET A 83 8.50 -2.04 6.43
C MET A 83 9.37 -2.06 5.15
N ASP A 84 9.97 -0.91 4.80
CA ASP A 84 10.87 -0.75 3.63
C ASP A 84 10.30 -1.40 2.37
N SER A 85 9.24 -0.77 1.86
CA SER A 85 8.47 -1.29 0.73
C SER A 85 8.83 -0.60 -0.57
N SER A 86 8.85 -1.37 -1.66
CA SER A 86 9.02 -0.90 -3.04
C SER A 86 7.81 -1.31 -3.86
N ILE A 87 7.22 -0.39 -4.61
CA ILE A 87 6.06 -0.67 -5.46
C ILE A 87 6.46 -0.73 -6.94
N TYR A 88 5.91 -1.73 -7.62
CA TYR A 88 6.04 -1.93 -9.05
C TYR A 88 4.64 -2.03 -9.67
N VAL A 89 4.41 -1.36 -10.78
CA VAL A 89 3.18 -1.45 -11.58
C VAL A 89 3.57 -1.82 -12.99
N ASN A 90 3.01 -2.91 -13.51
CA ASN A 90 3.32 -3.43 -14.85
C ASN A 90 4.84 -3.58 -15.12
N GLY A 91 5.61 -3.88 -14.07
CA GLY A 91 7.06 -4.03 -14.15
C GLY A 91 7.86 -2.74 -13.94
N GLU A 92 7.23 -1.59 -13.93
CA GLU A 92 7.86 -0.29 -13.66
C GLU A 92 7.96 -0.03 -12.16
N HIS A 93 9.15 0.31 -11.66
CA HIS A 93 9.38 0.73 -10.28
C HIS A 93 8.93 2.17 -10.08
N LEU A 94 7.87 2.39 -9.28
CA LEU A 94 7.35 3.73 -9.02
C LEU A 94 8.03 4.42 -7.84
N GLY A 95 8.50 3.65 -6.85
CA GLY A 95 9.21 4.23 -5.70
C GLY A 95 9.24 3.34 -4.47
N ASP A 96 9.79 3.91 -3.40
CA ASP A 96 10.04 3.23 -2.12
C ASP A 96 9.39 3.99 -0.96
N TRP A 97 8.89 3.26 0.03
CA TRP A 97 8.39 3.80 1.29
C TRP A 97 8.97 3.04 2.47
N LYS A 98 9.79 3.72 3.28
CA LYS A 98 10.59 3.06 4.33
C LYS A 98 9.92 3.02 5.69
N TYR A 99 9.03 3.97 5.99
CA TYR A 99 8.45 4.09 7.33
C TYR A 99 7.22 3.21 7.50
N GLY A 100 7.30 2.26 8.44
CA GLY A 100 6.30 1.21 8.60
C GLY A 100 4.99 1.61 9.27
N TYR A 101 4.86 2.82 9.84
CA TYR A 101 3.70 3.18 10.68
C TYR A 101 2.82 4.29 10.12
N SER A 102 3.14 4.84 8.98
CA SER A 102 2.33 5.88 8.34
C SER A 102 1.55 5.37 7.14
N THR A 103 0.42 6.00 6.88
CA THR A 103 -0.27 5.91 5.60
C THR A 103 0.56 6.58 4.51
N PHE A 104 0.54 6.02 3.31
CA PHE A 104 1.16 6.60 2.13
C PHE A 104 0.36 6.30 0.87
N ASP A 105 0.53 7.13 -0.12
CA ASP A 105 -0.21 7.10 -1.37
C ASP A 105 0.74 7.01 -2.57
N TRP A 106 0.34 6.22 -3.58
CA TRP A 106 1.01 6.16 -4.87
C TRP A 106 0.02 6.51 -5.97
N ASP A 107 0.32 7.55 -6.75
CA ASP A 107 -0.37 7.78 -8.01
C ASP A 107 0.18 6.80 -9.05
N ILE A 108 -0.68 5.90 -9.49
CA ILE A 108 -0.32 4.84 -10.44
C ILE A 108 -0.88 5.10 -11.84
N THR A 109 -1.52 6.24 -12.05
CA THR A 109 -2.27 6.57 -13.27
C THR A 109 -1.45 6.33 -14.53
N ASP A 110 -0.24 6.89 -14.57
CA ASP A 110 0.59 6.90 -15.77
C ASP A 110 1.21 5.52 -16.06
N ALA A 111 1.22 4.62 -15.06
CA ALA A 111 1.72 3.24 -15.20
C ALA A 111 0.62 2.23 -15.57
N LEU A 112 -0.66 2.67 -15.62
CA LEU A 112 -1.78 1.82 -15.99
C LEU A 112 -2.04 1.83 -17.49
N HIS A 113 -2.55 0.71 -18.00
CA HIS A 113 -3.09 0.60 -19.35
C HIS A 113 -4.48 -0.05 -19.31
N GLU A 114 -5.28 0.14 -20.36
CA GLU A 114 -6.57 -0.52 -20.47
C GLU A 114 -6.39 -2.05 -20.54
N GLY A 115 -7.21 -2.78 -19.80
CA GLY A 115 -7.13 -4.24 -19.69
C GLY A 115 -6.38 -4.68 -18.43
N ASP A 116 -5.64 -5.78 -18.54
CA ASP A 116 -5.01 -6.44 -17.40
C ASP A 116 -3.76 -5.71 -16.93
N ASN A 117 -3.70 -5.43 -15.64
CA ASN A 117 -2.57 -4.78 -14.97
C ASN A 117 -2.11 -5.60 -13.78
N GLU A 118 -0.85 -5.42 -13.42
CA GLU A 118 -0.22 -6.07 -12.28
C GLU A 118 0.37 -5.02 -11.33
N ILE A 119 0.14 -5.22 -10.05
CA ILE A 119 0.83 -4.50 -8.98
C ILE A 119 1.63 -5.51 -8.17
N VAL A 120 2.89 -5.18 -7.90
CA VAL A 120 3.74 -5.92 -6.98
C VAL A 120 4.29 -4.97 -5.93
N LEU A 121 4.13 -5.35 -4.67
CA LEU A 121 4.76 -4.68 -3.53
C LEU A 121 5.79 -5.62 -2.91
N ARG A 122 7.05 -5.19 -2.92
CA ARG A 122 8.14 -5.84 -2.20
C ARG A 122 8.24 -5.21 -0.83
N VAL A 123 8.29 -6.01 0.22
CA VAL A 123 8.36 -5.55 1.61
C VAL A 123 9.53 -6.23 2.30
N VAL A 124 10.47 -5.47 2.83
CA VAL A 124 11.66 -6.02 3.51
C VAL A 124 11.44 -5.95 5.02
N PHE A 125 11.63 -7.07 5.68
CA PHE A 125 11.70 -7.16 7.13
C PHE A 125 13.10 -7.57 7.56
N GLN A 126 13.70 -6.79 8.47
CA GLN A 126 15.00 -7.09 9.08
C GLN A 126 14.92 -6.85 10.59
N ALA A 127 15.37 -7.80 11.38
CA ALA A 127 15.45 -7.72 12.82
C ALA A 127 16.91 -7.59 13.29
N PRO A 128 17.16 -6.97 14.46
CA PRO A 128 16.22 -6.23 15.31
C PRO A 128 16.02 -4.79 14.80
N ASN A 129 14.81 -4.34 14.65
CA ASN A 129 14.48 -2.97 14.24
C ASN A 129 13.68 -2.20 15.30
N SER A 130 13.15 -2.89 16.30
CA SER A 130 12.49 -2.30 17.47
C SER A 130 12.65 -3.20 18.71
N ARG A 131 12.20 -2.70 19.87
CA ARG A 131 12.17 -3.46 21.11
C ARG A 131 10.97 -4.41 21.22
N TRP A 132 10.00 -4.22 20.33
CA TRP A 132 8.71 -4.92 20.34
C TRP A 132 8.54 -5.71 19.06
N TYR A 133 7.59 -6.64 19.09
CA TYR A 133 7.08 -7.23 17.87
C TYR A 133 6.43 -6.17 17.01
N SER A 134 6.91 -5.99 15.78
CA SER A 134 6.45 -4.94 14.87
C SER A 134 5.53 -5.47 13.77
N GLY A 135 5.50 -6.79 13.57
CA GLY A 135 4.86 -7.41 12.43
C GLY A 135 5.68 -7.32 11.15
N ALA A 136 5.19 -7.91 10.08
CA ALA A 136 5.77 -7.79 8.75
C ALA A 136 4.69 -7.99 7.67
N GLY A 137 4.58 -7.03 6.76
CA GLY A 137 3.64 -7.11 5.65
C GLY A 137 2.70 -5.93 5.53
N ILE A 138 1.65 -6.12 4.75
CA ILE A 138 0.56 -5.15 4.60
C ILE A 138 -0.43 -5.40 5.74
N TYR A 139 -0.17 -4.78 6.89
CA TYR A 139 -0.90 -5.06 8.13
C TYR A 139 -2.15 -4.19 8.34
N ARG A 140 -2.46 -3.32 7.38
CA ARG A 140 -3.69 -2.50 7.32
C ARG A 140 -4.31 -2.55 5.94
N ASN A 141 -5.41 -1.80 5.76
CA ASN A 141 -6.15 -1.80 4.51
C ASN A 141 -5.36 -1.17 3.35
N VAL A 142 -5.69 -1.65 2.16
CA VAL A 142 -5.32 -1.03 0.89
C VAL A 142 -6.57 -0.51 0.21
N TRP A 143 -6.47 0.68 -0.37
CA TRP A 143 -7.58 1.32 -1.09
C TRP A 143 -7.15 1.71 -2.49
N MET A 144 -8.00 1.41 -3.45
CA MET A 144 -7.96 2.05 -4.75
C MET A 144 -8.90 3.26 -4.73
N ILE A 145 -8.39 4.43 -5.07
CA ILE A 145 -9.12 5.69 -5.07
C ILE A 145 -9.05 6.28 -6.47
N ARG A 146 -10.19 6.57 -7.07
CA ARG A 146 -10.29 7.25 -8.36
C ARG A 146 -10.76 8.69 -8.13
N LEU A 147 -10.01 9.63 -8.66
CA LEU A 147 -10.24 11.07 -8.50
C LEU A 147 -10.23 11.73 -9.87
N PRO A 148 -11.00 12.82 -10.09
CA PRO A 148 -10.84 13.62 -11.30
C PRO A 148 -9.45 14.27 -11.31
N GLU A 149 -8.97 14.68 -12.48
CA GLU A 149 -7.67 15.35 -12.60
C GLU A 149 -7.56 16.56 -11.66
N THR A 150 -8.60 17.37 -11.62
CA THR A 150 -8.68 18.49 -10.67
C THR A 150 -9.41 18.05 -9.42
N HIS A 151 -8.69 17.87 -8.35
CA HIS A 151 -9.23 17.43 -7.06
C HIS A 151 -8.46 18.05 -5.88
N ILE A 152 -9.09 18.03 -4.70
CA ILE A 152 -8.39 18.32 -3.45
C ILE A 152 -7.55 17.09 -3.11
N PRO A 153 -6.23 17.25 -2.87
CA PRO A 153 -5.38 16.13 -2.48
C PRO A 153 -5.96 15.35 -1.30
N LEU A 154 -5.68 14.05 -1.25
CA LEU A 154 -6.04 13.24 -0.10
C LEU A 154 -5.43 13.86 1.15
N ASP A 155 -6.26 13.99 2.21
CA ASP A 155 -5.89 14.68 3.46
C ASP A 155 -5.47 16.16 3.29
N GLY A 156 -5.79 16.77 2.15
CA GLY A 156 -5.44 18.17 1.81
C GLY A 156 -6.27 19.25 2.51
N ILE A 157 -7.30 18.87 3.28
CA ILE A 157 -8.09 19.79 4.08
C ILE A 157 -7.75 19.63 5.54
N TYR A 158 -7.17 20.67 6.11
CA TYR A 158 -6.93 20.75 7.54
C TYR A 158 -7.91 21.78 8.14
N THR A 159 -8.68 21.37 9.16
CA THR A 159 -9.58 22.26 9.89
C THR A 159 -9.12 22.36 11.35
N SER A 160 -8.99 23.58 11.83
CA SER A 160 -8.71 23.87 13.24
C SER A 160 -9.86 24.70 13.79
N SER A 161 -10.47 24.26 14.88
CA SER A 161 -11.48 25.04 15.59
C SER A 161 -10.84 25.68 16.82
N CYS A 162 -11.04 26.98 16.98
CA CYS A 162 -10.67 27.70 18.19
C CYS A 162 -11.93 28.24 18.83
N LEU A 163 -12.15 27.97 20.11
CA LEU A 163 -13.18 28.61 20.89
C LEU A 163 -12.65 29.99 21.26
N LEU A 164 -13.06 31.01 20.49
CA LEU A 164 -12.84 32.38 20.90
C LEU A 164 -13.76 32.63 22.11
N TYR A 165 -13.13 32.80 23.24
CA TYR A 165 -13.83 33.22 24.44
C TYR A 165 -14.34 34.64 24.22
N THR A 166 -15.61 34.78 23.89
CA THR A 166 -16.29 36.05 24.05
C THR A 166 -16.60 36.18 25.53
N SER A 167 -15.88 36.99 26.25
CA SER A 167 -16.32 37.44 27.56
C SER A 167 -17.66 38.13 27.34
N ASP A 168 -18.71 37.51 27.75
CA ASP A 168 -19.99 38.17 27.93
C ASP A 168 -19.78 39.12 29.11
N ALA A 169 -19.53 40.36 28.80
CA ALA A 169 -19.58 41.43 29.75
C ALA A 169 -21.07 41.77 29.93
N ALA A 170 -21.77 40.90 30.60
CA ALA A 170 -23.08 41.24 31.13
C ALA A 170 -22.88 41.99 32.43
N ASP A 171 -23.16 43.26 32.40
CA ASP A 171 -23.41 44.10 33.56
C ASP A 171 -24.77 43.83 34.18
#